data_c29fedaea53c6022fca68c66f6951200
#
_entry.id   c29fedaea53c6022fca68c66f6951200
#
_cell.length_a   1.000
_cell.length_b   1.000
_cell.length_c   1.000
_cell.angle_alpha   90.00
_cell.angle_beta   90.00
_cell.angle_gamma   90.00
#
_symmetry.space_group_name_H-M   'P 1'
#
loop_
_entity.id
_entity.type
_entity.pdbx_description
1 polymer ?
#
loop_
_entity_poly.entity_id
_entity_poly.type
_entity_poly.pdbx_seq_one_letter_code
_entity_poly.pdbx_strand_id
1 'polypeptide(L)'
;MDLVQDAVVKALQHWESLREPEAVRSWFYRILVQECMSFLRQNRRVIYLAEPPEQIQSSQESALEDREALQQAIDRLSPKLKTVVLLRFYEEMQLSEIAEITGTNLSTVKSRLYKGLKKLRESLQEG
;
A
#
# COMPACT_ATOMS: atom_id res chain seq x y z
N MET A 1 -5.61 5.95 17.24
CA MET A 1 -6.70 6.26 16.31
C MET A 1 -6.51 5.47 15.04
N ASP A 2 -7.55 4.80 14.59
CA ASP A 2 -7.45 3.89 13.44
C ASP A 2 -7.60 4.68 12.13
N LEU A 3 -6.63 4.53 11.23
CA LEU A 3 -6.66 5.19 9.93
C LEU A 3 -7.84 4.76 9.08
N VAL A 4 -8.25 3.49 9.19
CA VAL A 4 -9.41 2.99 8.45
C VAL A 4 -10.68 3.67 8.96
N GLN A 5 -10.82 3.82 10.27
CA GLN A 5 -11.96 4.53 10.85
C GLN A 5 -12.00 5.99 10.40
N ASP A 6 -10.85 6.66 10.38
CA ASP A 6 -10.77 8.04 9.90
C ASP A 6 -11.17 8.14 8.43
N ALA A 7 -10.75 7.18 7.62
CA ALA A 7 -11.13 7.12 6.21
C ALA A 7 -12.64 6.89 6.04
N VAL A 8 -13.23 6.02 6.86
CA VAL A 8 -14.68 5.78 6.84
C VAL A 8 -15.44 7.05 7.22
N VAL A 9 -15.00 7.74 8.26
CA VAL A 9 -15.63 9.01 8.68
C VAL A 9 -15.56 10.02 7.54
N LYS A 10 -14.41 10.19 6.90
CA LYS A 10 -14.27 11.11 5.77
C LYS A 10 -15.12 10.69 4.57
N ALA A 11 -15.23 9.39 4.32
CA ALA A 11 -16.09 8.88 3.27
C ALA A 11 -17.55 9.26 3.52
N LEU A 12 -18.01 9.09 4.76
CA LEU A 12 -19.38 9.46 5.12
C LEU A 12 -19.61 10.97 5.01
N GLN A 13 -18.62 11.78 5.38
CA GLN A 13 -18.71 13.23 5.27
C GLN A 13 -18.77 13.71 3.81
N HIS A 14 -18.12 12.97 2.91
CA HIS A 14 -18.01 13.37 1.50
C HIS A 14 -18.79 12.43 0.57
N TRP A 15 -19.76 11.72 1.11
CA TRP A 15 -20.55 10.76 0.33
C TRP A 15 -21.18 11.38 -0.90
N GLU A 16 -21.59 12.65 -0.81
CA GLU A 16 -22.21 13.36 -1.92
C GLU A 16 -21.24 13.60 -3.09
N SER A 17 -19.93 13.55 -2.84
CA SER A 17 -18.94 13.71 -3.90
C SER A 17 -18.82 12.47 -4.78
N LEU A 18 -19.35 11.33 -4.33
CA LEU A 18 -19.37 10.12 -5.12
C LEU A 18 -20.45 10.22 -6.18
N ARG A 19 -20.06 10.39 -7.44
CA ARG A 19 -20.99 10.58 -8.56
C ARG A 19 -21.53 9.28 -9.10
N GLU A 20 -20.68 8.24 -9.11
CA GLU A 20 -21.04 6.94 -9.66
C GLU A 20 -20.87 5.86 -8.59
N PRO A 21 -21.96 5.16 -8.23
CA PRO A 21 -21.86 4.10 -7.22
C PRO A 21 -20.87 3.00 -7.59
N GLU A 22 -20.66 2.78 -8.89
CA GLU A 22 -19.71 1.78 -9.37
C GLU A 22 -18.27 2.13 -9.05
N ALA A 23 -17.98 3.41 -8.86
CA ALA A 23 -16.64 3.90 -8.55
C ALA A 23 -16.35 3.97 -7.05
N VAL A 24 -17.24 3.42 -6.21
CA VAL A 24 -17.10 3.53 -4.75
C VAL A 24 -15.79 2.95 -4.25
N ARG A 25 -15.34 1.86 -4.83
CA ARG A 25 -14.10 1.19 -4.42
C ARG A 25 -12.89 2.10 -4.64
N SER A 26 -12.71 2.62 -5.84
CA SER A 26 -11.60 3.53 -6.15
C SER A 26 -11.70 4.83 -5.35
N TRP A 27 -12.91 5.35 -5.20
CA TRP A 27 -13.18 6.55 -4.44
C TRP A 27 -12.78 6.38 -2.97
N PHE A 28 -13.16 5.27 -2.34
CA PHE A 28 -12.81 4.99 -0.95
C PHE A 28 -11.30 4.77 -0.79
N TYR A 29 -10.67 4.03 -1.70
CA TYR A 29 -9.22 3.81 -1.65
C TYR A 29 -8.45 5.11 -1.80
N ARG A 30 -8.95 6.03 -2.60
CA ARG A 30 -8.33 7.36 -2.72
C ARG A 30 -8.33 8.07 -1.37
N ILE A 31 -9.44 8.04 -0.65
CA ILE A 31 -9.53 8.64 0.68
C ILE A 31 -8.57 7.94 1.65
N LEU A 32 -8.59 6.61 1.66
CA LEU A 32 -7.75 5.81 2.55
C LEU A 32 -6.25 6.06 2.30
N VAL A 33 -5.84 6.05 1.05
CA VAL A 33 -4.44 6.29 0.69
C VAL A 33 -4.01 7.70 1.09
N GLN A 34 -4.84 8.70 0.87
CA GLN A 34 -4.53 10.07 1.26
C GLN A 34 -4.40 10.20 2.77
N GLU A 35 -5.26 9.53 3.54
CA GLU A 35 -5.16 9.51 4.99
C GLU A 35 -3.86 8.85 5.46
N CYS A 36 -3.50 7.73 4.87
CA CYS A 36 -2.26 7.04 5.20
C CYS A 36 -1.04 7.90 4.88
N MET A 37 -1.03 8.54 3.72
CA MET A 37 0.10 9.39 3.33
C MET A 37 0.20 10.63 4.22
N SER A 38 -0.94 11.22 4.60
CA SER A 38 -0.96 12.35 5.53
C SER A 38 -0.41 11.94 6.89
N PHE A 39 -0.84 10.78 7.40
CA PHE A 39 -0.33 10.24 8.66
C PHE A 39 1.18 10.03 8.61
N LEU A 40 1.68 9.44 7.53
CA LEU A 40 3.10 9.18 7.36
C LEU A 40 3.92 10.46 7.31
N ARG A 41 3.41 11.51 6.66
CA ARG A 41 4.08 12.80 6.61
C ARG A 41 4.16 13.44 8.01
N GLN A 42 3.08 13.36 8.78
CA GLN A 42 3.02 13.93 10.12
C GLN A 42 3.87 13.15 11.12
N ASN A 43 3.99 11.85 10.94
CA ASN A 43 4.66 10.95 11.87
C ASN A 43 5.94 10.34 11.29
N ARG A 44 6.51 10.99 10.30
CA ARG A 44 7.68 10.50 9.58
C ARG A 44 8.83 10.10 10.48
N ARG A 45 9.12 10.95 11.48
CA ARG A 45 10.21 10.72 12.42
C ARG A 45 9.97 9.47 13.28
N VAL A 46 8.73 9.31 13.74
CA VAL A 46 8.35 8.17 14.58
C VAL A 46 8.47 6.87 13.79
N ILE A 47 8.04 6.88 12.54
CA ILE A 47 8.09 5.69 11.68
C ILE A 47 9.53 5.27 11.39
N TYR A 48 10.42 6.23 11.17
CA TYR A 48 11.83 5.91 10.95
C TYR A 48 12.53 5.35 12.17
N LEU A 49 12.08 5.74 13.37
CA LEU A 49 12.66 5.28 14.62
C LEU A 49 12.03 3.97 15.10
N ALA A 50 10.85 3.64 14.62
CA ALA A 50 10.19 2.39 14.99
C ALA A 50 10.84 1.23 14.25
N GLU A 51 11.50 0.35 15.00
CA GLU A 51 12.03 -0.87 14.41
C GLU A 51 10.87 -1.78 14.02
N PRO A 52 10.97 -2.42 12.85
CA PRO A 52 9.96 -3.40 12.49
C PRO A 52 9.93 -4.51 13.55
N PRO A 53 8.75 -4.98 13.94
CA PRO A 53 8.66 -6.04 14.93
C PRO A 53 9.43 -7.27 14.45
N GLU A 54 10.21 -7.85 15.37
CA GLU A 54 10.91 -9.10 15.06
C GLU A 54 9.85 -10.15 14.76
N GLN A 55 9.94 -10.69 13.57
CA GLN A 55 9.03 -11.75 13.19
C GLN A 55 9.57 -13.08 13.69
N ILE A 56 8.73 -13.77 14.42
CA ILE A 56 9.04 -15.12 14.89
C ILE A 56 9.02 -16.01 13.66
N GLN A 57 10.18 -16.56 13.33
CA GLN A 57 10.26 -17.53 12.25
C GLN A 57 9.55 -18.81 12.68
N SER A 58 8.43 -19.08 12.07
CA SER A 58 7.77 -20.35 12.28
C SER A 58 8.36 -21.38 11.31
N SER A 59 8.71 -22.53 11.84
CA SER A 59 9.27 -23.63 11.06
C SER A 59 8.19 -24.40 10.35
N GLN A 60 7.41 -23.71 9.48
CA GLN A 60 6.29 -24.36 8.81
C GLN A 60 6.60 -24.61 7.33
N GLU A 61 5.65 -25.24 6.66
CA GLU A 61 5.77 -25.69 5.28
C GLU A 61 6.32 -24.61 4.34
N SER A 62 7.06 -25.04 3.31
CA SER A 62 7.72 -24.13 2.37
C SER A 62 6.78 -23.12 1.72
N ALA A 63 5.51 -23.46 1.51
CA ALA A 63 4.53 -22.54 0.95
C ALA A 63 4.23 -21.38 1.89
N LEU A 64 4.19 -21.65 3.21
CA LEU A 64 4.00 -20.60 4.21
C LEU A 64 5.26 -19.76 4.34
N GLU A 65 6.42 -20.38 4.28
CA GLU A 65 7.71 -19.68 4.31
C GLU A 65 7.82 -18.72 3.12
N ASP A 66 7.39 -19.15 1.92
CA ASP A 66 7.40 -18.31 0.74
C ASP A 66 6.44 -17.12 0.89
N ARG A 67 5.27 -17.34 1.47
CA ARG A 67 4.32 -16.27 1.74
C ARG A 67 4.87 -15.29 2.76
N GLU A 68 5.47 -15.79 3.82
CA GLU A 68 6.06 -14.96 4.85
C GLU A 68 7.24 -14.15 4.30
N ALA A 69 8.07 -14.78 3.48
CA ALA A 69 9.19 -14.11 2.85
C ALA A 69 8.69 -12.99 1.93
N LEU A 70 7.64 -13.24 1.15
CA LEU A 70 7.05 -12.24 0.29
C LEU A 70 6.45 -11.10 1.10
N GLN A 71 5.71 -11.42 2.16
CA GLN A 71 5.10 -10.40 3.01
C GLN A 71 6.16 -9.52 3.67
N GLN A 72 7.25 -10.12 4.15
CA GLN A 72 8.35 -9.37 4.73
C GLN A 72 9.00 -8.46 3.70
N ALA A 73 9.19 -8.95 2.49
CA ALA A 73 9.78 -8.15 1.41
C ALA A 73 8.88 -6.96 1.06
N ILE A 74 7.57 -7.16 1.01
CA ILE A 74 6.61 -6.09 0.76
C ILE A 74 6.65 -5.07 1.89
N ASP A 75 6.70 -5.53 3.14
CA ASP A 75 6.71 -4.64 4.30
C ASP A 75 7.95 -3.75 4.37
N ARG A 76 9.04 -4.18 3.72
CA ARG A 76 10.27 -3.39 3.65
C ARG A 76 10.26 -2.33 2.56
N LEU A 77 9.30 -2.38 1.65
CA LEU A 77 9.19 -1.35 0.61
C LEU A 77 8.82 -0.01 1.24
N SER A 78 9.29 1.07 0.61
CA SER A 78 8.86 2.40 1.02
C SER A 78 7.33 2.52 0.83
N PRO A 79 6.66 3.39 1.60
CA PRO A 79 5.19 3.50 1.50
C PRO A 79 4.68 3.75 0.08
N LYS A 80 5.38 4.54 -0.70
CA LYS A 80 4.97 4.85 -2.06
C LYS A 80 5.02 3.63 -2.97
N LEU A 81 6.10 2.85 -2.88
CA LEU A 81 6.24 1.63 -3.67
C LEU A 81 5.28 0.55 -3.20
N LYS A 82 5.16 0.41 -1.88
CA LYS A 82 4.26 -0.57 -1.27
C LYS A 82 2.81 -0.33 -1.71
N THR A 83 2.36 0.91 -1.68
CA THR A 83 1.00 1.26 -2.09
C THR A 83 0.71 0.82 -3.52
N VAL A 84 1.60 1.13 -4.46
CA VAL A 84 1.41 0.77 -5.87
C VAL A 84 1.40 -0.76 -6.05
N VAL A 85 2.33 -1.46 -5.40
CA VAL A 85 2.39 -2.92 -5.49
C VAL A 85 1.14 -3.56 -4.93
N LEU A 86 0.67 -3.13 -3.76
CA LEU A 86 -0.52 -3.70 -3.14
C LEU A 86 -1.78 -3.44 -3.96
N LEU A 87 -1.94 -2.22 -4.47
CA LEU A 87 -3.11 -1.91 -5.29
C LEU A 87 -3.12 -2.68 -6.60
N ARG A 88 -1.96 -2.92 -7.18
CA ARG A 88 -1.87 -3.66 -8.44
C ARG A 88 -2.14 -5.15 -8.25
N PHE A 89 -1.55 -5.77 -7.24
CA PHE A 89 -1.57 -7.23 -7.12
C PHE A 89 -2.65 -7.76 -6.19
N TYR A 90 -2.90 -7.12 -5.06
CA TYR A 90 -3.97 -7.57 -4.16
C TYR A 90 -5.34 -7.08 -4.60
N GLU A 91 -5.41 -5.84 -5.06
CA GLU A 91 -6.69 -5.25 -5.46
C GLU A 91 -6.94 -5.35 -6.96
N GLU A 92 -5.98 -5.84 -7.71
CA GLU A 92 -6.07 -6.06 -9.16
C GLU A 92 -6.49 -4.81 -9.94
N MET A 93 -6.03 -3.65 -9.49
CA MET A 93 -6.37 -2.39 -10.13
C MET A 93 -5.53 -2.12 -11.37
N GLN A 94 -6.12 -1.45 -12.34
CA GLN A 94 -5.40 -0.95 -13.48
C GLN A 94 -4.48 0.20 -13.07
N LEU A 95 -3.38 0.36 -13.79
CA LEU A 95 -2.41 1.41 -13.45
C LEU A 95 -3.00 2.81 -13.52
N SER A 96 -3.95 3.03 -14.42
CA SER A 96 -4.67 4.31 -14.51
C SER A 96 -5.49 4.60 -13.25
N GLU A 97 -6.13 3.58 -12.68
CA GLU A 97 -6.86 3.72 -11.42
C GLU A 97 -5.91 4.04 -10.27
N ILE A 98 -4.76 3.35 -10.23
CA ILE A 98 -3.75 3.59 -9.20
C ILE A 98 -3.23 5.03 -9.29
N ALA A 99 -3.05 5.54 -10.51
CA ALA A 99 -2.62 6.92 -10.71
C ALA A 99 -3.64 7.91 -10.11
N GLU A 100 -4.92 7.67 -10.32
CA GLU A 100 -5.97 8.50 -9.73
C GLU A 100 -5.99 8.41 -8.21
N ILE A 101 -5.90 7.19 -7.68
CA ILE A 101 -5.93 6.96 -6.23
C ILE A 101 -4.76 7.62 -5.53
N THR A 102 -3.56 7.54 -6.11
CA THR A 102 -2.35 8.09 -5.50
C THR A 102 -2.11 9.56 -5.84
N GLY A 103 -2.93 10.13 -6.74
CA GLY A 103 -2.76 11.52 -7.14
C GLY A 103 -1.48 11.77 -7.93
N THR A 104 -1.04 10.76 -8.70
CA THR A 104 0.17 10.86 -9.52
C THR A 104 -0.18 10.55 -10.98
N ASN A 105 0.78 10.72 -11.87
CA ASN A 105 0.57 10.36 -13.26
C ASN A 105 0.91 8.89 -13.53
N LEU A 106 0.47 8.40 -14.68
CA LEU A 106 0.66 6.99 -15.06
C LEU A 106 2.14 6.61 -15.14
N SER A 107 2.97 7.52 -15.63
CA SER A 107 4.42 7.30 -15.73
C SER A 107 5.05 7.06 -14.36
N THR A 108 4.63 7.84 -13.37
CA THR A 108 5.10 7.68 -11.99
C THR A 108 4.66 6.33 -11.42
N VAL A 109 3.41 5.93 -11.67
CA VAL A 109 2.90 4.63 -11.22
C VAL A 109 3.73 3.49 -11.81
N LYS A 110 3.97 3.52 -13.12
CA LYS A 110 4.79 2.50 -13.78
C LYS A 110 6.19 2.44 -13.20
N SER A 111 6.81 3.60 -13.00
CA SER A 111 8.16 3.68 -12.43
C SER A 111 8.20 3.08 -11.03
N ARG A 112 7.23 3.42 -10.20
CA ARG A 112 7.13 2.88 -8.83
C ARG A 112 6.88 1.39 -8.84
N LEU A 113 6.04 0.90 -9.75
CA LEU A 113 5.75 -0.52 -9.85
C LEU A 113 7.01 -1.31 -10.22
N TYR A 114 7.72 -0.89 -11.25
CA TYR A 114 8.95 -1.58 -11.65
C TYR A 114 10.01 -1.56 -10.56
N LYS A 115 10.14 -0.42 -9.89
CA LYS A 115 11.10 -0.28 -8.80
C LYS A 115 10.74 -1.20 -7.62
N GLY A 116 9.46 -1.24 -7.28
CA GLY A 116 8.96 -2.12 -6.23
C GLY A 116 9.20 -3.59 -6.57
N LEU A 117 8.88 -4.01 -7.78
CA LEU A 117 9.07 -5.38 -8.21
C LEU A 117 10.55 -5.77 -8.24
N LYS A 118 11.41 -4.85 -8.65
CA LYS A 118 12.86 -5.09 -8.64
C LYS A 118 13.37 -5.32 -7.22
N LYS A 119 12.94 -4.49 -6.28
CA LYS A 119 13.32 -4.65 -4.87
C LYS A 119 12.80 -5.94 -4.27
N LEU A 120 11.57 -6.32 -4.61
CA LEU A 120 11.01 -7.59 -4.15
C LEU A 120 11.81 -8.77 -4.66
N ARG A 121 12.17 -8.74 -5.95
CA ARG A 121 12.96 -9.80 -6.55
C ARG A 121 14.32 -9.92 -5.88
N GLU A 122 14.98 -8.80 -5.64
CA GLU A 122 16.28 -8.78 -4.96
C GLU A 122 16.17 -9.34 -3.55
N SER A 123 15.16 -8.95 -2.81
CA SER A 123 14.94 -9.44 -1.44
C SER A 123 14.70 -10.95 -1.40
N LEU A 124 13.91 -11.47 -2.34
CA LEU A 124 13.59 -12.89 -2.39
C LEU A 124 14.78 -13.74 -2.83
N GLN A 125 15.65 -13.20 -3.66
CA GLN A 125 16.86 -13.91 -4.08
C GLN A 125 17.92 -13.99 -2.98
N GLU A 126 17.97 -13.00 -2.11
CA GLU A 126 18.93 -12.97 -1.00
C GLU A 126 18.50 -13.85 0.18
N GLY A 127 17.23 -14.15 0.24
CA GLY A 127 16.65 -14.94 1.31
C GLY A 127 16.79 -16.41 1.12
#